data_ec634eabd1daf59a83cced2802f313ec
#
_entry.id   ec634eabd1daf59a83cced2802f313ec
#
_cell.length_a   1.000
_cell.length_b   1.000
_cell.length_c   1.000
_cell.angle_alpha   90.00
_cell.angle_beta   90.00
_cell.angle_gamma   90.00
#
_symmetry.space_group_name_H-M   'P 1'
#
loop_
_entity.id
_entity.type
_entity.pdbx_description
1 polymer ?
#
loop_
_entity_poly.entity_id
_entity_poly.type
_entity_poly.pdbx_seq_one_letter_code
_entity_poly.pdbx_strand_id
1 'polypeptide(L)'
;NGIISAFVLATDKHGNLDADYACIEVDEIASVGVLPKIEPDCALLTNISRDQLDRFGEVDITYNKLMTAVTSVPKTTLIINCDDILSYSLAQESKNAFVTYGISEQIFDDVSRSEIRESIFCRKCGKKLEYQFFHYGQLGLYHCPNCGWNRPNPEYTAEHVVREDELYSFDMDGIH
;
A
#
# COMPACT_ATOMS: atom_id res chain seq x y z
N ASN A 1 5.19 -21.37 2.85
CA ASN A 1 4.61 -22.63 2.33
C ASN A 1 3.16 -22.48 1.84
N GLY A 2 2.36 -21.51 2.34
CA GLY A 2 0.95 -21.33 1.97
C GLY A 2 0.73 -21.07 0.47
N ILE A 3 1.55 -20.24 -0.17
CA ILE A 3 1.44 -19.91 -1.59
C ILE A 3 1.61 -21.15 -2.47
N ILE A 4 2.65 -21.97 -2.19
CA ILE A 4 2.89 -23.21 -2.94
C ILE A 4 1.70 -24.18 -2.77
N SER A 5 1.19 -24.32 -1.54
CA SER A 5 0.04 -25.16 -1.25
C SER A 5 -1.22 -24.68 -1.99
N ALA A 6 -1.45 -23.38 -2.07
CA ALA A 6 -2.57 -22.79 -2.80
C ALA A 6 -2.50 -23.13 -4.30
N PHE A 7 -1.34 -22.97 -4.93
CA PHE A 7 -1.14 -23.35 -6.33
C PHE A 7 -1.34 -24.85 -6.56
N VAL A 8 -0.79 -25.70 -5.70
CA VAL A 8 -0.96 -27.16 -5.81
C VAL A 8 -2.43 -27.56 -5.68
N LEU A 9 -3.19 -26.93 -4.78
CA LEU A 9 -4.62 -27.21 -4.61
C LEU A 9 -5.48 -26.68 -5.76
N ALA A 10 -5.02 -25.64 -6.45
CA ALA A 10 -5.72 -25.04 -7.59
C ALA A 10 -5.39 -25.73 -8.94
N THR A 11 -4.45 -26.67 -8.96
CA THR A 11 -4.10 -27.43 -10.17
C THR A 11 -4.86 -28.74 -10.30
N ASP A 12 -5.16 -29.12 -11.54
CA ASP A 12 -5.64 -30.46 -11.85
C ASP A 12 -4.53 -31.53 -11.74
N LYS A 13 -4.87 -32.79 -11.96
CA LYS A 13 -3.91 -33.92 -11.94
C LYS A 13 -2.81 -33.83 -13.01
N HIS A 14 -2.91 -32.95 -13.98
CA HIS A 14 -1.93 -32.69 -15.01
C HIS A 14 -1.09 -31.43 -14.77
N GLY A 15 -1.36 -30.72 -13.67
CA GLY A 15 -0.66 -29.48 -13.30
C GLY A 15 -1.20 -28.22 -13.98
N ASN A 16 -2.39 -28.28 -14.60
CA ASN A 16 -3.01 -27.10 -15.20
C ASN A 16 -3.82 -26.33 -14.15
N LEU A 17 -3.72 -25.01 -14.17
CA LEU A 17 -4.57 -24.10 -13.39
C LEU A 17 -5.85 -23.82 -14.19
N ASP A 18 -7.01 -24.04 -13.55
CA ASP A 18 -8.32 -23.66 -14.08
C ASP A 18 -8.81 -22.39 -13.35
N ALA A 19 -8.16 -21.28 -13.67
CA ALA A 19 -8.46 -19.98 -13.09
C ALA A 19 -8.04 -18.85 -14.03
N ASP A 20 -8.89 -17.82 -14.16
CA ASP A 20 -8.58 -16.62 -14.94
C ASP A 20 -7.66 -15.66 -14.15
N TYR A 21 -7.77 -15.65 -12.81
CA TYR A 21 -7.03 -14.76 -11.92
C TYR A 21 -6.54 -15.50 -10.69
N ALA A 22 -5.39 -15.04 -10.16
CA ALA A 22 -4.88 -15.45 -8.86
C ALA A 22 -4.65 -14.21 -7.99
N CYS A 23 -5.30 -14.16 -6.82
CA CYS A 23 -5.04 -13.16 -5.79
C CYS A 23 -4.25 -13.80 -4.66
N ILE A 24 -3.04 -13.30 -4.41
CA ILE A 24 -2.09 -13.92 -3.51
C ILE A 24 -1.65 -12.88 -2.47
N GLU A 25 -1.93 -13.15 -1.20
CA GLU A 25 -1.36 -12.37 -0.10
C GLU A 25 0.08 -12.81 0.13
N VAL A 26 0.98 -11.82 0.22
CA VAL A 26 2.41 -12.04 0.40
C VAL A 26 2.92 -11.12 1.50
N ASP A 27 3.55 -11.71 2.51
CA ASP A 27 4.30 -11.00 3.54
C ASP A 27 5.42 -10.16 2.93
N GLU A 28 5.70 -8.97 3.48
CA GLU A 28 6.64 -7.99 2.94
C GLU A 28 8.06 -8.58 2.79
N ILE A 29 8.51 -9.35 3.77
CA ILE A 29 9.84 -9.98 3.74
C ILE A 29 9.86 -11.12 2.71
N ALA A 30 8.80 -11.91 2.66
CA ALA A 30 8.67 -13.01 1.71
C ALA A 30 8.60 -12.51 0.26
N SER A 31 8.11 -11.28 0.03
CA SER A 31 7.94 -10.69 -1.31
C SER A 31 9.22 -10.71 -2.13
N VAL A 32 10.39 -10.50 -1.51
CA VAL A 32 11.72 -10.56 -2.17
C VAL A 32 11.98 -11.88 -2.87
N GLY A 33 11.52 -12.98 -2.28
CA GLY A 33 11.69 -14.32 -2.83
C GLY A 33 10.53 -14.80 -3.70
N VAL A 34 9.37 -14.18 -3.58
CA VAL A 34 8.11 -14.61 -4.24
C VAL A 34 7.91 -13.86 -5.55
N LEU A 35 7.98 -12.51 -5.53
CA LEU A 35 7.68 -11.69 -6.72
C LEU A 35 8.51 -12.10 -7.95
N PRO A 36 9.87 -12.27 -7.86
CA PRO A 36 10.66 -12.64 -9.03
C PRO A 36 10.34 -14.01 -9.63
N LYS A 37 9.63 -14.87 -8.88
CA LYS A 37 9.24 -16.20 -9.34
C LYS A 37 7.85 -16.24 -9.97
N ILE A 38 6.98 -15.34 -9.51
CA ILE A 38 5.58 -15.28 -9.98
C ILE A 38 5.47 -14.27 -11.12
N GLU A 39 6.26 -13.19 -11.09
CA GLU A 39 6.19 -12.05 -12.02
C GLU A 39 4.72 -11.58 -12.20
N PRO A 40 4.06 -11.12 -11.14
CA PRO A 40 2.64 -10.79 -11.19
C PRO A 40 2.38 -9.60 -12.14
N ASP A 41 1.22 -9.58 -12.77
CA ASP A 41 0.78 -8.43 -13.58
C ASP A 41 0.62 -7.18 -12.73
N CYS A 42 0.06 -7.35 -11.52
CA CYS A 42 -0.16 -6.27 -10.56
C CYS A 42 0.33 -6.64 -9.16
N ALA A 43 0.79 -5.63 -8.40
CA ALA A 43 1.10 -5.75 -6.99
C ALA A 43 0.43 -4.61 -6.21
N LEU A 44 -0.50 -4.96 -5.31
CA LEU A 44 -1.22 -4.01 -4.47
C LEU A 44 -0.45 -3.79 -3.16
N LEU A 45 -0.13 -2.52 -2.86
CA LEU A 45 0.45 -2.09 -1.59
C LEU A 45 -0.59 -1.27 -0.83
N THR A 46 -1.03 -1.79 0.31
CA THR A 46 -2.06 -1.15 1.14
C THR A 46 -1.47 -0.07 2.03
N ASN A 47 -0.44 -0.38 2.77
CA ASN A 47 0.36 0.55 3.56
C ASN A 47 1.69 -0.10 3.97
N ILE A 48 2.65 0.71 4.41
CA ILE A 48 3.90 0.26 4.99
C ILE A 48 3.94 0.77 6.42
N SER A 49 3.65 -0.11 7.37
CA SER A 49 3.59 0.20 8.79
C SER A 49 4.39 -0.81 9.60
N ARG A 50 4.58 -0.50 10.87
CA ARG A 50 5.15 -1.45 11.83
C ARG A 50 4.14 -2.53 12.18
N ASP A 51 4.52 -3.78 12.06
CA ASP A 51 3.66 -4.89 12.45
C ASP A 51 3.67 -5.12 13.98
N GLN A 52 4.72 -4.72 14.69
CA GLN A 52 4.84 -4.91 16.15
C GLN A 52 5.63 -3.78 16.84
N LEU A 53 5.23 -3.45 18.06
CA LEU A 53 5.68 -2.31 18.88
C LEU A 53 7.16 -2.29 19.28
N ASP A 54 7.96 -3.32 19.02
CA ASP A 54 9.20 -3.55 19.73
C ASP A 54 10.53 -3.37 18.96
N ARG A 55 10.52 -2.95 17.68
CA ARG A 55 11.78 -2.87 16.91
C ARG A 55 11.98 -1.53 16.23
N PHE A 56 12.92 -0.74 16.75
CA PHE A 56 13.45 0.46 16.07
C PHE A 56 14.08 0.09 14.72
N GLY A 57 13.68 0.78 13.65
CA GLY A 57 14.24 0.57 12.30
C GLY A 57 13.50 -0.42 11.41
N GLU A 58 12.45 -1.07 11.90
CA GLU A 58 11.71 -2.10 11.15
C GLU A 58 11.03 -1.58 9.89
N VAL A 59 10.50 -0.35 9.94
CA VAL A 59 9.84 0.29 8.78
C VAL A 59 10.79 0.51 7.62
N ASP A 60 12.02 0.98 7.89
CA ASP A 60 13.02 1.17 6.84
C ASP A 60 13.51 -0.17 6.26
N ILE A 61 13.59 -1.21 7.09
CA ILE A 61 13.93 -2.56 6.63
C ILE A 61 12.82 -3.09 5.72
N THR A 62 11.57 -2.98 6.14
CA THR A 62 10.38 -3.38 5.37
C THR A 62 10.31 -2.61 4.05
N TYR A 63 10.47 -1.29 4.09
CA TYR A 63 10.54 -0.44 2.90
C TYR A 63 11.60 -0.92 1.91
N ASN A 64 12.84 -1.15 2.38
CA ASN A 64 13.95 -1.60 1.53
C ASN A 64 13.72 -3.00 0.96
N LYS A 65 13.06 -3.91 1.71
CA LYS A 65 12.69 -5.23 1.22
C LYS A 65 11.64 -5.14 0.12
N LEU A 66 10.58 -4.36 0.34
CA LEU A 66 9.56 -4.11 -0.68
C LEU A 66 10.16 -3.44 -1.92
N MET A 67 11.03 -2.43 -1.76
CA MET A 67 11.74 -1.80 -2.86
C MET A 67 12.55 -2.82 -3.67
N THR A 68 13.28 -3.71 -2.99
CA THR A 68 14.03 -4.80 -3.66
C THR A 68 13.09 -5.72 -4.42
N ALA A 69 11.96 -6.09 -3.82
CA ALA A 69 10.98 -6.98 -4.43
C ALA A 69 10.36 -6.37 -5.69
N VAL A 70 9.84 -5.14 -5.62
CA VAL A 70 9.15 -4.51 -6.76
C VAL A 70 10.12 -4.16 -7.90
N THR A 71 11.34 -3.74 -7.58
CA THR A 71 12.36 -3.44 -8.62
C THR A 71 12.84 -4.69 -9.33
N SER A 72 12.70 -5.88 -8.74
CA SER A 72 13.02 -7.16 -9.40
C SER A 72 12.01 -7.56 -10.47
N VAL A 73 10.83 -6.95 -10.48
CA VAL A 73 9.73 -7.20 -11.43
C VAL A 73 9.29 -5.92 -12.15
N PRO A 74 10.11 -5.34 -13.01
CA PRO A 74 9.89 -4.00 -13.58
C PRO A 74 8.68 -3.88 -14.50
N LYS A 75 8.08 -5.00 -14.92
CA LYS A 75 6.86 -5.03 -15.73
C LYS A 75 5.58 -5.06 -14.93
N THR A 76 5.67 -5.38 -13.63
CA THR A 76 4.53 -5.39 -12.70
C THR A 76 4.01 -3.97 -12.49
N THR A 77 2.72 -3.77 -12.66
CA THR A 77 2.07 -2.50 -12.32
C THR A 77 1.79 -2.47 -10.82
N LEU A 78 2.21 -1.39 -10.14
CA LEU A 78 1.93 -1.21 -8.73
C LEU A 78 0.57 -0.52 -8.56
N ILE A 79 -0.24 -1.03 -7.63
CA ILE A 79 -1.49 -0.41 -7.19
C ILE A 79 -1.22 0.14 -5.78
N ILE A 80 -1.20 1.46 -5.63
CA ILE A 80 -0.62 2.15 -4.48
C ILE A 80 -1.65 2.95 -3.71
N ASN A 81 -1.72 2.69 -2.41
CA ASN A 81 -2.41 3.59 -1.50
C ASN A 81 -1.61 4.90 -1.39
N CYS A 82 -2.11 5.97 -2.00
CA CYS A 82 -1.42 7.27 -1.94
C CYS A 82 -1.66 8.04 -0.63
N ASP A 83 -2.56 7.57 0.23
CA ASP A 83 -2.73 8.09 1.59
C ASP A 83 -1.55 7.69 2.49
N ASP A 84 -0.82 6.61 2.10
CA ASP A 84 0.42 6.20 2.74
C ASP A 84 1.64 6.80 2.02
N ILE A 85 2.33 7.67 2.74
CA ILE A 85 3.53 8.35 2.23
C ILE A 85 4.63 7.37 1.80
N LEU A 86 4.79 6.25 2.50
CA LEU A 86 5.84 5.28 2.23
C LEU A 86 5.53 4.48 0.96
N SER A 87 4.29 4.01 0.81
CA SER A 87 3.85 3.31 -0.40
C SER A 87 3.96 4.21 -1.63
N TYR A 88 3.56 5.48 -1.51
CA TYR A 88 3.67 6.44 -2.61
C TYR A 88 5.12 6.78 -2.95
N SER A 89 6.00 6.97 -1.94
CA SER A 89 7.44 7.17 -2.17
C SER A 89 8.07 5.96 -2.87
N LEU A 90 7.73 4.76 -2.43
CA LEU A 90 8.21 3.51 -3.03
C LEU A 90 7.85 3.43 -4.51
N ALA A 91 6.61 3.74 -4.87
CA ALA A 91 6.18 3.74 -6.26
C ALA A 91 6.98 4.73 -7.12
N GLN A 92 7.19 5.96 -6.62
CA GLN A 92 7.97 6.97 -7.32
C GLN A 92 9.44 6.58 -7.50
N GLU A 93 10.04 5.89 -6.53
CA GLU A 93 11.45 5.50 -6.54
C GLU A 93 11.70 4.21 -7.34
N SER A 94 10.73 3.28 -7.39
CA SER A 94 10.88 1.95 -8.02
C SER A 94 10.97 1.99 -9.54
N LYS A 95 10.43 3.04 -10.18
CA LYS A 95 10.31 3.18 -11.64
C LYS A 95 9.36 2.17 -12.32
N ASN A 96 8.63 1.36 -11.56
CA ASN A 96 7.53 0.57 -12.10
C ASN A 96 6.39 1.50 -12.56
N ALA A 97 5.60 1.05 -13.53
CA ALA A 97 4.30 1.67 -13.77
C ALA A 97 3.46 1.55 -12.50
N PHE A 98 2.69 2.60 -12.16
CA PHE A 98 1.80 2.52 -11.00
C PHE A 98 0.53 3.32 -11.23
N VAL A 99 -0.53 2.91 -10.54
CA VAL A 99 -1.79 3.62 -10.36
C VAL A 99 -2.00 3.88 -8.89
N THR A 100 -2.74 4.94 -8.55
CA THR A 100 -2.96 5.34 -7.17
C THR A 100 -4.42 5.20 -6.79
N TYR A 101 -4.67 4.79 -5.55
CA TYR A 101 -5.98 4.88 -4.91
C TYR A 101 -5.87 5.58 -3.56
N GLY A 102 -6.99 6.07 -3.07
CA GLY A 102 -7.04 6.75 -1.78
C GLY A 102 -8.45 7.25 -1.45
N ILE A 103 -8.60 7.84 -0.27
CA ILE A 103 -9.86 8.36 0.22
C ILE A 103 -9.81 9.88 0.20
N SER A 104 -10.78 10.53 -0.45
CA SER A 104 -10.76 11.99 -0.67
C SER A 104 -11.36 12.81 0.48
N GLU A 105 -12.03 12.16 1.42
CA GLU A 105 -12.74 12.81 2.52
C GLU A 105 -12.24 12.35 3.89
N GLN A 106 -12.47 13.16 4.91
CA GLN A 106 -12.20 12.78 6.30
C GLN A 106 -13.27 11.81 6.78
N ILE A 107 -12.88 10.57 7.14
CA ILE A 107 -13.81 9.54 7.58
C ILE A 107 -14.10 9.65 9.09
N PHE A 108 -13.11 10.07 9.88
CA PHE A 108 -13.20 10.12 11.34
C PHE A 108 -13.04 11.55 11.83
N ASP A 109 -13.96 12.01 12.68
CA ASP A 109 -13.93 13.36 13.27
C ASP A 109 -12.80 13.54 14.29
N ASP A 110 -12.39 12.47 14.95
CA ASP A 110 -11.37 12.48 16.00
C ASP A 110 -10.42 11.29 15.87
N VAL A 111 -9.41 11.45 15.02
CA VAL A 111 -8.29 10.49 15.01
C VAL A 111 -7.43 10.82 16.21
N SER A 112 -7.52 10.01 17.25
CA SER A 112 -6.81 10.23 18.51
C SER A 112 -5.34 10.54 18.26
N ARG A 113 -4.87 11.67 18.81
CA ARG A 113 -3.48 12.15 18.67
C ARG A 113 -2.44 11.23 19.33
N SER A 114 -2.90 10.14 19.96
CA SER A 114 -2.09 9.19 20.73
C SER A 114 -1.52 8.04 19.92
N GLU A 115 -1.90 7.87 18.66
CA GLU A 115 -1.34 6.80 17.83
C GLU A 115 0.09 7.13 17.38
N ILE A 116 0.96 6.13 17.45
CA ILE A 116 2.34 6.22 16.95
C ILE A 116 2.25 6.45 15.45
N ARG A 117 2.68 7.64 15.00
CA ARG A 117 2.74 8.00 13.58
C ARG A 117 4.12 7.71 13.08
N GLU A 118 4.20 6.76 12.18
CA GLU A 118 5.42 6.45 11.46
C GLU A 118 5.53 7.38 10.26
N SER A 119 6.71 7.83 9.91
CA SER A 119 6.91 8.60 8.68
C SER A 119 6.14 9.94 8.58
N ILE A 120 6.29 10.78 9.59
CA ILE A 120 5.75 12.15 9.56
C ILE A 120 6.69 13.16 8.88
N PHE A 121 7.78 12.69 8.28
CA PHE A 121 8.77 13.53 7.62
C PHE A 121 8.79 13.29 6.11
N CYS A 122 8.94 14.37 5.37
CA CYS A 122 9.04 14.35 3.92
C CYS A 122 10.25 13.52 3.46
N ARG A 123 10.03 12.50 2.65
CA ARG A 123 11.09 11.65 2.09
C ARG A 123 12.05 12.40 1.16
N LYS A 124 11.61 13.53 0.58
CA LYS A 124 12.44 14.34 -0.33
C LYS A 124 13.37 15.32 0.38
N CYS A 125 12.91 15.93 1.47
CA CYS A 125 13.70 17.02 2.10
C CYS A 125 13.83 16.90 3.62
N GLY A 126 13.29 15.88 4.27
CA GLY A 126 13.36 15.65 5.70
C GLY A 126 12.52 16.60 6.57
N LYS A 127 11.79 17.55 5.97
CA LYS A 127 10.95 18.46 6.74
C LYS A 127 9.70 17.73 7.25
N LYS A 128 9.22 18.11 8.43
CA LYS A 128 7.96 17.57 8.95
C LYS A 128 6.80 17.92 8.03
N LEU A 129 5.96 16.90 7.75
CA LEU A 129 4.77 17.06 6.93
C LEU A 129 3.64 17.70 7.72
N GLU A 130 2.77 18.39 7.00
CA GLU A 130 1.49 18.89 7.48
C GLU A 130 0.37 18.06 6.88
N TYR A 131 -0.64 17.78 7.68
CA TYR A 131 -1.81 16.98 7.27
C TYR A 131 -3.06 17.85 7.37
N GLN A 132 -3.88 17.79 6.34
CA GLN A 132 -5.20 18.40 6.36
C GLN A 132 -6.15 17.53 7.18
N PHE A 133 -6.07 16.21 7.01
CA PHE A 133 -6.77 15.21 7.82
C PHE A 133 -6.01 13.88 7.83
N PHE A 134 -6.37 13.05 8.77
CA PHE A 134 -5.89 11.68 8.89
C PHE A 134 -7.08 10.72 8.81
N HIS A 135 -6.83 9.52 8.28
CA HIS A 135 -7.78 8.41 8.33
C HIS A 135 -7.43 7.46 9.48
N TYR A 136 -6.23 6.87 9.42
CA TYR A 136 -5.71 5.94 10.42
C TYR A 136 -4.18 6.04 10.46
N GLY A 137 -3.59 6.11 11.65
CA GLY A 137 -2.14 6.24 11.80
C GLY A 137 -1.55 7.42 11.03
N GLN A 138 -0.67 7.13 10.05
CA GLN A 138 -0.07 8.13 9.14
C GLN A 138 -0.82 8.30 7.82
N LEU A 139 -1.88 7.54 7.57
CA LEU A 139 -2.65 7.64 6.32
C LEU A 139 -3.48 8.92 6.31
N GLY A 140 -3.48 9.62 5.19
CA GLY A 140 -4.29 10.83 5.06
C GLY A 140 -3.83 11.80 3.97
N LEU A 141 -4.37 13.00 4.02
CA LEU A 141 -4.04 14.08 3.09
C LEU A 141 -2.88 14.92 3.63
N TYR A 142 -1.68 14.64 3.14
CA TYR A 142 -0.45 15.28 3.56
C TYR A 142 0.16 16.19 2.50
N HIS A 143 0.94 17.18 2.97
CA HIS A 143 1.82 17.97 2.12
C HIS A 143 3.09 18.38 2.87
N CYS A 144 4.15 18.66 2.12
CA CYS A 144 5.39 19.20 2.66
C CYS A 144 5.41 20.73 2.52
N PRO A 145 5.43 21.49 3.62
CA PRO A 145 5.44 22.96 3.54
C PRO A 145 6.75 23.53 3.00
N ASN A 146 7.80 22.72 2.90
CA ASN A 146 9.13 23.16 2.46
C ASN A 146 9.39 22.93 0.97
N CYS A 147 9.11 21.74 0.44
CA CYS A 147 9.41 21.38 -0.95
C CYS A 147 8.17 21.21 -1.84
N GLY A 148 6.98 21.37 -1.29
CA GLY A 148 5.73 21.24 -2.02
C GLY A 148 5.35 19.82 -2.40
N TRP A 149 6.12 18.82 -1.95
CA TRP A 149 5.75 17.42 -2.19
C TRP A 149 4.49 17.07 -1.39
N ASN A 150 3.52 16.48 -2.05
CA ASN A 150 2.20 16.24 -1.48
C ASN A 150 1.64 14.89 -1.93
N ARG A 151 0.62 14.43 -1.21
CA ARG A 151 -0.25 13.35 -1.67
C ARG A 151 -0.84 13.74 -3.04
N PRO A 152 -0.76 12.88 -4.05
CA PRO A 152 -1.39 13.15 -5.34
C PRO A 152 -2.93 13.05 -5.22
N ASN A 153 -3.63 13.58 -6.20
CA ASN A 153 -5.02 13.16 -6.40
C ASN A 153 -5.00 11.70 -6.87
N PRO A 154 -5.68 10.78 -6.17
CA PRO A 154 -5.69 9.38 -6.58
C PRO A 154 -6.40 9.21 -7.92
N GLU A 155 -5.99 8.20 -8.68
CA GLU A 155 -6.67 7.81 -9.92
C GLU A 155 -7.99 7.07 -9.63
N TYR A 156 -8.02 6.34 -8.50
CA TYR A 156 -9.21 5.68 -7.98
C TYR A 156 -9.53 6.25 -6.61
N THR A 157 -10.65 6.92 -6.49
CA THR A 157 -11.05 7.64 -5.28
C THR A 157 -12.21 6.93 -4.61
N ALA A 158 -12.06 6.60 -3.32
CA ALA A 158 -13.18 6.21 -2.48
C ALA A 158 -13.83 7.46 -1.88
N GLU A 159 -15.14 7.58 -2.06
CA GLU A 159 -15.98 8.68 -1.58
C GLU A 159 -17.21 8.12 -0.85
N HIS A 160 -17.90 8.98 -0.10
CA HIS A 160 -19.10 8.62 0.66
C HIS A 160 -18.88 7.39 1.56
N VAL A 161 -17.74 7.38 2.23
CA VAL A 161 -17.37 6.27 3.10
C VAL A 161 -18.24 6.28 4.35
N VAL A 162 -19.10 5.27 4.51
CA VAL A 162 -19.99 5.10 5.65
C VAL A 162 -19.60 3.86 6.42
N ARG A 163 -19.54 4.01 7.74
CA ARG A 163 -19.35 2.87 8.64
C ARG A 163 -20.68 2.42 9.20
N GLU A 164 -21.03 1.16 8.96
CA GLU A 164 -22.18 0.48 9.53
C GLU A 164 -21.69 -0.71 10.35
N ASP A 165 -21.70 -0.56 11.68
CA ASP A 165 -21.14 -1.53 12.64
C ASP A 165 -19.66 -1.84 12.37
N GLU A 166 -19.35 -3.04 11.87
CA GLU A 166 -18.00 -3.50 11.52
C GLU A 166 -17.72 -3.45 10.02
N LEU A 167 -18.69 -3.01 9.22
CA LEU A 167 -18.57 -2.92 7.76
C LEU A 167 -18.41 -1.48 7.32
N TYR A 168 -17.75 -1.33 6.17
CA TYR A 168 -17.65 -0.05 5.47
C TYR A 168 -18.27 -0.19 4.09
N SER A 169 -19.06 0.81 3.71
CA SER A 169 -19.53 1.01 2.35
C SER A 169 -18.93 2.30 1.79
N PHE A 170 -18.67 2.33 0.52
CA PHE A 170 -18.12 3.50 -0.18
C PHE A 170 -18.43 3.43 -1.68
N ASP A 171 -18.43 4.58 -2.33
CA ASP A 171 -18.46 4.69 -3.79
C ASP A 171 -17.03 4.79 -4.32
N MET A 172 -16.72 4.15 -5.44
CA MET A 172 -15.43 4.26 -6.11
C MET A 172 -15.62 4.51 -7.60
N ASP A 173 -15.35 5.73 -8.07
CA ASP A 173 -15.30 6.13 -9.51
C ASP A 173 -16.31 5.42 -10.43
N GLY A 174 -17.61 5.42 -10.04
CA GLY A 174 -18.68 4.82 -10.82
C GLY A 174 -18.88 3.31 -10.65
N ILE A 175 -18.19 2.69 -9.71
CA ILE A 175 -18.45 1.33 -9.23
C ILE A 175 -19.25 1.46 -7.94
N HIS A 176 -20.51 1.00 -7.97
CA HIS A 176 -21.40 0.98 -6.81
C HIS A 176 -21.45 -0.40 -6.19
#